data_c746c2f3f6828c6e22728dd332ea13f4
#
_entry.id   c746c2f3f6828c6e22728dd332ea13f4
#
_cell.length_a   1.000
_cell.length_b   1.000
_cell.length_c   1.000
_cell.angle_alpha   90.00
_cell.angle_beta   90.00
_cell.angle_gamma   90.00
#
_symmetry.space_group_name_H-M   'P 1'
#
loop_
_entity.id
_entity.type
_entity.pdbx_description
1 polymer ?
#
loop_
_entity_poly.entity_id
_entity_poly.type
_entity_poly.pdbx_seq_one_letter_code
_entity_poly.pdbx_strand_id
1 'polypeptide(L)'
;IFLIILLILLVITLFDAYSPSLIEKSQKENQPVTDVKGPPADPIFLPLDSFRVKLKDGNIYLKSTIQLVLSEQKVAVFLEKNKVAVKDRVTSILKMISINDVEKSDTRQLLRQKIIVEIKKLLPVDPEWSDSNPIRKVLFEEFQLE
;
A
#
# COMPACT_ATOMS: atom_id res chain seq x y z
N ILE A 1 8.72 36.87 54.18
CA ILE A 1 9.35 35.60 53.81
C ILE A 1 8.42 34.42 54.13
N PHE A 2 7.86 34.35 55.33
CA PHE A 2 6.95 33.27 55.74
C PHE A 2 5.68 33.20 54.88
N LEU A 3 5.12 34.34 54.51
CA LEU A 3 3.92 34.46 53.70
C LEU A 3 4.14 33.98 52.23
N ILE A 4 5.35 34.20 51.71
CA ILE A 4 5.75 33.73 50.37
C ILE A 4 5.91 32.20 50.33
N ILE A 5 6.51 31.63 51.38
CA ILE A 5 6.66 30.17 51.49
C ILE A 5 5.29 29.48 51.61
N LEU A 6 4.36 30.07 52.38
CA LEU A 6 3.00 29.55 52.51
C LEU A 6 2.25 29.58 51.15
N LEU A 7 2.44 30.64 50.37
CA LEU A 7 1.83 30.79 49.05
C LEU A 7 2.37 29.77 48.03
N ILE A 8 3.67 29.49 48.08
CA ILE A 8 4.31 28.47 47.22
C ILE A 8 3.80 27.08 47.59
N LEU A 9 3.68 26.74 48.86
CA LEU A 9 3.11 25.47 49.31
C LEU A 9 1.67 25.31 48.88
N LEU A 10 0.86 26.37 48.92
CA LEU A 10 -0.53 26.33 48.48
C LEU A 10 -0.66 26.11 46.96
N VAL A 11 0.25 26.70 46.16
CA VAL A 11 0.29 26.49 44.72
C VAL A 11 0.69 25.05 44.39
N ILE A 12 1.64 24.45 45.08
CA ILE A 12 2.06 23.07 44.88
C ILE A 12 0.91 22.10 45.21
N THR A 13 0.19 22.29 46.30
CA THR A 13 -0.94 21.43 46.66
C THR A 13 -2.12 21.54 45.69
N LEU A 14 -2.37 22.75 45.16
CA LEU A 14 -3.38 22.95 44.11
C LEU A 14 -2.96 22.30 42.79
N PHE A 15 -1.67 22.26 42.46
CA PHE A 15 -1.16 21.65 41.25
C PHE A 15 -1.29 20.11 41.29
N ASP A 16 -1.00 19.49 42.46
CA ASP A 16 -1.18 18.05 42.66
C ASP A 16 -2.64 17.63 42.64
N ALA A 17 -3.56 18.49 43.12
CA ALA A 17 -5.01 18.20 43.05
C ALA A 17 -5.60 18.36 41.68
N TYR A 18 -4.95 19.11 40.75
CA TYR A 18 -5.43 19.35 39.38
C TYR A 18 -4.80 18.43 38.35
N SER A 19 -3.64 17.86 38.61
CA SER A 19 -2.87 17.05 37.65
C SER A 19 -3.41 15.62 37.43
N PRO A 20 -3.97 14.92 38.44
CA PRO A 20 -4.36 13.51 38.19
C PRO A 20 -5.48 13.34 37.22
N SER A 21 -6.42 14.30 37.11
CA SER A 21 -7.59 14.18 36.24
C SER A 21 -7.29 14.44 34.76
N LEU A 22 -6.24 15.23 34.47
CA LEU A 22 -5.84 15.51 33.10
C LEU A 22 -4.96 14.40 32.49
N ILE A 23 -4.12 13.79 33.35
CA ILE A 23 -3.25 12.68 32.90
C ILE A 23 -4.09 11.41 32.66
N GLU A 24 -5.08 11.16 33.50
CA GLU A 24 -5.95 9.98 33.35
C GLU A 24 -6.90 10.09 32.14
N LYS A 25 -7.38 11.29 31.81
CA LYS A 25 -8.15 11.53 30.59
C LYS A 25 -7.30 11.46 29.31
N SER A 26 -6.04 11.90 29.36
CA SER A 26 -5.15 11.83 28.19
C SER A 26 -4.66 10.41 27.92
N GLN A 27 -4.53 9.57 28.93
CA GLN A 27 -4.17 8.16 28.74
C GLN A 27 -5.35 7.28 28.28
N LYS A 28 -6.61 7.71 28.51
CA LYS A 28 -7.77 7.00 27.95
C LYS A 28 -8.05 7.34 26.49
N GLU A 29 -7.56 8.46 25.99
CA GLU A 29 -7.78 8.90 24.60
C GLU A 29 -6.62 8.51 23.68
N ASN A 30 -5.48 8.06 24.23
CA ASN A 30 -4.33 7.49 23.54
C ASN A 30 -4.15 5.98 23.78
N GLN A 31 -5.21 5.25 24.06
CA GLN A 31 -5.20 3.86 23.63
C GLN A 31 -5.19 3.93 22.10
N PRO A 32 -4.13 3.46 21.43
CA PRO A 32 -4.29 3.15 20.04
C PRO A 32 -5.50 2.22 19.99
N VAL A 33 -6.46 2.57 19.18
CA VAL A 33 -7.39 1.60 18.65
C VAL A 33 -6.44 0.54 18.08
N THR A 34 -6.10 -0.45 18.87
CA THR A 34 -5.65 -1.71 18.36
C THR A 34 -6.87 -2.19 17.57
N ASP A 35 -6.91 -1.77 16.29
CA ASP A 35 -7.36 -2.69 15.30
C ASP A 35 -6.79 -4.02 15.75
N VAL A 36 -7.67 -4.89 16.20
CA VAL A 36 -7.37 -6.29 16.35
C VAL A 36 -7.16 -6.79 14.93
N LYS A 37 -6.03 -6.35 14.36
CA LYS A 37 -5.45 -6.94 13.20
C LYS A 37 -5.08 -8.32 13.68
N GLY A 38 -5.92 -9.28 13.37
CA GLY A 38 -5.55 -10.68 13.44
C GLY A 38 -4.16 -10.83 12.82
N PRO A 39 -3.43 -11.91 13.11
CA PRO A 39 -2.10 -12.11 12.57
C PRO A 39 -2.14 -11.72 11.09
N PRO A 40 -1.15 -10.95 10.57
CA PRO A 40 -1.17 -10.49 9.19
C PRO A 40 -1.45 -11.71 8.32
N ALA A 41 -2.59 -11.70 7.61
CA ALA A 41 -2.95 -12.79 6.73
C ALA A 41 -1.78 -12.99 5.76
N ASP A 42 -1.38 -14.23 5.57
CA ASP A 42 -0.28 -14.56 4.67
C ASP A 42 -0.53 -13.91 3.30
N PRO A 43 0.48 -13.26 2.71
CA PRO A 43 0.31 -12.58 1.44
C PRO A 43 -0.08 -13.59 0.35
N ILE A 44 -1.11 -13.24 -0.42
CA ILE A 44 -1.58 -14.06 -1.52
C ILE A 44 -0.90 -13.61 -2.80
N PHE A 45 -0.24 -14.54 -3.48
CA PHE A 45 0.47 -14.26 -4.71
C PHE A 45 -0.36 -14.69 -5.92
N LEU A 46 -0.59 -13.77 -6.85
CA LEU A 46 -1.30 -14.02 -8.11
C LEU A 46 -0.34 -13.79 -9.28
N PRO A 47 0.13 -14.83 -9.97
CA PRO A 47 0.98 -14.67 -11.15
C PRO A 47 0.14 -14.19 -12.35
N LEU A 48 0.64 -13.18 -13.05
CA LEU A 48 0.05 -12.67 -14.29
C LEU A 48 0.71 -13.24 -15.55
N ASP A 49 1.66 -14.15 -15.38
CA ASP A 49 2.48 -14.76 -16.43
C ASP A 49 3.53 -13.79 -17.04
N SER A 50 4.11 -14.19 -18.16
CA SER A 50 5.09 -13.42 -18.91
C SER A 50 4.43 -12.47 -19.91
N PHE A 51 5.00 -11.29 -20.04
CA PHE A 51 4.69 -10.28 -21.04
C PHE A 51 5.88 -10.11 -21.96
N ARG A 52 5.62 -10.08 -23.26
CA ARG A 52 6.59 -9.71 -24.28
C ARG A 52 5.99 -8.57 -25.11
N VAL A 53 6.46 -7.36 -24.87
CA VAL A 53 5.89 -6.16 -25.51
C VAL A 53 6.93 -5.42 -26.33
N LYS A 54 6.55 -4.98 -27.52
CA LYS A 54 7.38 -4.10 -28.34
C LYS A 54 7.40 -2.71 -27.72
N LEU A 55 8.59 -2.16 -27.47
CA LEU A 55 8.75 -0.83 -26.95
C LEU A 55 8.48 0.26 -27.98
N LYS A 56 8.19 1.47 -27.47
CA LYS A 56 7.81 2.62 -28.29
C LYS A 56 8.87 3.01 -29.33
N ASP A 57 10.15 2.88 -28.99
CA ASP A 57 11.28 3.49 -29.71
C ASP A 57 12.07 2.51 -30.59
N GLY A 58 11.47 1.40 -31.07
CA GLY A 58 12.22 0.55 -31.97
C GLY A 58 11.73 -0.89 -32.12
N ASN A 59 12.63 -1.75 -32.60
CA ASN A 59 12.38 -3.18 -32.75
C ASN A 59 12.87 -4.01 -31.56
N ILE A 60 12.92 -3.39 -30.39
CA ILE A 60 13.33 -4.00 -29.14
C ILE A 60 12.08 -4.38 -28.35
N TYR A 61 12.12 -5.54 -27.72
CA TYR A 61 11.04 -6.05 -26.90
C TYR A 61 11.44 -5.99 -25.43
N LEU A 62 10.49 -5.65 -24.58
CA LEU A 62 10.61 -5.84 -23.16
C LEU A 62 9.97 -7.18 -22.79
N LYS A 63 10.74 -8.04 -22.15
CA LYS A 63 10.25 -9.24 -21.49
C LYS A 63 10.10 -8.99 -20.02
N SER A 64 8.94 -9.29 -19.47
CA SER A 64 8.64 -9.07 -18.07
C SER A 64 7.73 -10.15 -17.52
N THR A 65 8.08 -10.71 -16.37
CA THR A 65 7.23 -11.63 -15.60
C THR A 65 6.73 -10.89 -14.38
N ILE A 66 5.41 -10.87 -14.18
CA ILE A 66 4.76 -10.04 -13.18
C ILE A 66 3.90 -10.90 -12.24
N GLN A 67 3.98 -10.58 -10.96
CA GLN A 67 3.17 -11.18 -9.91
C GLN A 67 2.53 -10.08 -9.05
N LEU A 68 1.27 -10.27 -8.67
CA LEU A 68 0.57 -9.40 -7.73
C LEU A 68 0.61 -9.99 -6.33
N VAL A 69 0.77 -9.13 -5.33
CA VAL A 69 0.61 -9.46 -3.92
C VAL A 69 -0.71 -8.87 -3.45
N LEU A 70 -1.59 -9.73 -2.96
CA LEU A 70 -2.95 -9.39 -2.59
C LEU A 70 -3.19 -9.65 -1.09
N SER A 71 -4.17 -8.97 -0.52
CA SER A 71 -4.53 -9.12 0.89
C SER A 71 -5.58 -10.19 1.15
N GLU A 72 -6.44 -10.49 0.19
CA GLU A 72 -7.57 -11.42 0.36
C GLU A 72 -7.73 -12.37 -0.83
N GLN A 73 -8.08 -13.62 -0.53
CA GLN A 73 -8.28 -14.67 -1.55
C GLN A 73 -9.40 -14.34 -2.53
N LYS A 74 -10.46 -13.65 -2.08
CA LYS A 74 -11.57 -13.24 -2.95
C LYS A 74 -11.12 -12.30 -4.07
N VAL A 75 -10.14 -11.44 -3.79
CA VAL A 75 -9.53 -10.55 -4.80
C VAL A 75 -8.78 -11.36 -5.84
N ALA A 76 -8.01 -12.37 -5.43
CA ALA A 76 -7.30 -13.25 -6.35
C ALA A 76 -8.26 -13.98 -7.29
N VAL A 77 -9.35 -14.53 -6.75
CA VAL A 77 -10.40 -15.20 -7.54
C VAL A 77 -11.04 -14.24 -8.55
N PHE A 78 -11.34 -13.00 -8.11
CA PHE A 78 -11.91 -11.98 -9.01
C PHE A 78 -10.96 -11.62 -10.15
N LEU A 79 -9.69 -11.33 -9.83
CA LEU A 79 -8.69 -10.96 -10.83
C LEU A 79 -8.36 -12.11 -11.77
N GLU A 80 -8.35 -13.36 -11.30
CA GLU A 80 -8.15 -14.53 -12.14
C GLU A 80 -9.30 -14.70 -13.13
N LYS A 81 -10.55 -14.53 -12.71
CA LYS A 81 -11.73 -14.52 -13.62
C LYS A 81 -11.64 -13.41 -14.67
N ASN A 82 -11.02 -12.29 -14.34
CA ASN A 82 -10.84 -11.13 -15.21
C ASN A 82 -9.41 -11.02 -15.79
N LYS A 83 -8.64 -12.10 -15.77
CA LYS A 83 -7.22 -12.14 -16.14
C LYS A 83 -6.91 -11.50 -17.49
N VAL A 84 -7.78 -11.69 -18.47
CA VAL A 84 -7.61 -11.10 -19.83
C VAL A 84 -7.60 -9.57 -19.73
N ALA A 85 -8.56 -8.98 -19.03
CA ALA A 85 -8.63 -7.53 -18.86
C ALA A 85 -7.44 -6.99 -18.05
N VAL A 86 -7.02 -7.70 -17.01
CA VAL A 86 -5.83 -7.37 -16.23
C VAL A 86 -4.58 -7.37 -17.11
N LYS A 87 -4.37 -8.42 -17.89
CA LYS A 87 -3.23 -8.54 -18.81
C LYS A 87 -3.23 -7.47 -19.89
N ASP A 88 -4.39 -7.11 -20.43
CA ASP A 88 -4.51 -6.03 -21.41
C ASP A 88 -4.10 -4.68 -20.82
N ARG A 89 -4.56 -4.34 -19.61
CA ARG A 89 -4.14 -3.12 -18.91
C ARG A 89 -2.63 -3.08 -18.67
N VAL A 90 -2.05 -4.16 -18.17
CA VAL A 90 -0.61 -4.25 -17.93
C VAL A 90 0.16 -4.12 -19.25
N THR A 91 -0.25 -4.82 -20.30
CA THR A 91 0.36 -4.74 -21.63
C THR A 91 0.35 -3.31 -22.17
N SER A 92 -0.76 -2.60 -22.01
CA SER A 92 -0.90 -1.21 -22.47
C SER A 92 0.07 -0.28 -21.74
N ILE A 93 0.27 -0.48 -20.42
CA ILE A 93 1.25 0.30 -19.64
C ILE A 93 2.68 0.01 -20.11
N LEU A 94 3.03 -1.27 -20.29
CA LEU A 94 4.37 -1.67 -20.70
C LEU A 94 4.74 -1.17 -22.10
N LYS A 95 3.80 -1.12 -23.04
CA LYS A 95 4.01 -0.60 -24.40
C LYS A 95 4.34 0.91 -24.44
N MET A 96 4.01 1.66 -23.41
CA MET A 96 4.27 3.10 -23.35
C MET A 96 5.70 3.44 -22.92
N ILE A 97 6.49 2.46 -22.50
CA ILE A 97 7.86 2.64 -22.02
C ILE A 97 8.81 2.80 -23.20
N SER A 98 9.78 3.72 -23.09
CA SER A 98 10.89 3.85 -24.01
C SER A 98 12.10 2.97 -23.56
N ILE A 99 13.02 2.72 -24.48
CA ILE A 99 14.27 2.01 -24.16
C ILE A 99 15.03 2.74 -23.03
N ASN A 100 15.15 4.06 -23.15
CA ASN A 100 15.84 4.88 -22.16
C ASN A 100 15.18 4.82 -20.77
N ASP A 101 13.88 4.58 -20.71
CA ASP A 101 13.19 4.45 -19.43
C ASP A 101 13.49 3.13 -18.74
N VAL A 102 13.74 2.04 -19.48
CA VAL A 102 14.06 0.73 -18.89
C VAL A 102 15.34 0.78 -18.07
N GLU A 103 16.29 1.61 -18.47
CA GLU A 103 17.60 1.76 -17.80
C GLU A 103 17.55 2.61 -16.54
N LYS A 104 16.50 3.42 -16.36
CA LYS A 104 16.34 4.27 -15.17
C LYS A 104 15.93 3.44 -13.95
N SER A 105 16.56 3.70 -12.80
CA SER A 105 16.31 2.99 -11.54
C SER A 105 14.87 3.10 -11.03
N ASP A 106 14.24 4.23 -11.24
CA ASP A 106 12.90 4.56 -10.72
C ASP A 106 11.76 4.06 -11.63
N THR A 107 12.05 3.70 -12.87
CA THR A 107 11.02 3.26 -13.83
C THR A 107 10.21 2.07 -13.31
N ARG A 108 10.87 1.09 -12.71
CA ARG A 108 10.17 -0.07 -12.12
C ARG A 108 9.21 0.33 -11.01
N GLN A 109 9.60 1.31 -10.19
CA GLN A 109 8.73 1.82 -9.11
C GLN A 109 7.52 2.57 -9.66
N LEU A 110 7.71 3.41 -10.65
CA LEU A 110 6.62 4.11 -11.34
C LEU A 110 5.66 3.13 -12.02
N LEU A 111 6.19 2.09 -12.66
CA LEU A 111 5.40 1.03 -13.29
C LEU A 111 4.55 0.27 -12.27
N ARG A 112 5.12 -0.11 -11.12
CA ARG A 112 4.35 -0.76 -10.05
C ARG A 112 3.15 0.07 -9.64
N GLN A 113 3.34 1.36 -9.43
CA GLN A 113 2.27 2.28 -9.05
C GLN A 113 1.21 2.41 -10.16
N LYS A 114 1.62 2.58 -11.41
CA LYS A 114 0.70 2.66 -12.55
C LYS A 114 -0.12 1.38 -12.70
N ILE A 115 0.52 0.22 -12.61
CA ILE A 115 -0.15 -1.08 -12.70
C ILE A 115 -1.20 -1.23 -11.59
N ILE A 116 -0.86 -0.89 -10.34
CA ILE A 116 -1.82 -0.93 -9.23
C ILE A 116 -3.02 -0.03 -9.50
N VAL A 117 -2.79 1.20 -9.93
CA VAL A 117 -3.86 2.17 -10.23
C VAL A 117 -4.78 1.66 -11.34
N GLU A 118 -4.22 1.12 -12.42
CA GLU A 118 -5.02 0.63 -13.55
C GLU A 118 -5.80 -0.65 -13.22
N ILE A 119 -5.21 -1.57 -12.45
CA ILE A 119 -5.92 -2.78 -12.01
C ILE A 119 -7.02 -2.43 -11.01
N LYS A 120 -6.81 -1.45 -10.13
CA LYS A 120 -7.86 -0.96 -9.20
C LYS A 120 -9.11 -0.48 -9.93
N LYS A 121 -8.98 0.10 -11.12
CA LYS A 121 -10.14 0.52 -11.93
C LYS A 121 -11.00 -0.65 -12.44
N LEU A 122 -10.47 -1.87 -12.43
CA LEU A 122 -11.22 -3.07 -12.80
C LEU A 122 -12.00 -3.66 -11.61
N LEU A 123 -11.68 -3.26 -10.39
CA LEU A 123 -12.36 -3.76 -9.20
C LEU A 123 -13.80 -3.22 -9.13
N PRO A 124 -14.77 -4.02 -8.65
CA PRO A 124 -16.16 -3.58 -8.51
C PRO A 124 -16.29 -2.48 -7.46
N VAL A 125 -17.32 -1.66 -7.62
CA VAL A 125 -17.64 -0.56 -6.67
C VAL A 125 -18.10 -1.13 -5.32
N ASP A 126 -18.80 -2.27 -5.35
CA ASP A 126 -19.28 -2.99 -4.16
C ASP A 126 -18.63 -4.38 -4.12
N PRO A 127 -17.42 -4.51 -3.56
CA PRO A 127 -16.68 -5.75 -3.58
C PRO A 127 -17.10 -6.72 -2.45
N GLU A 128 -16.89 -8.02 -2.69
CA GLU A 128 -17.11 -9.07 -1.69
C GLU A 128 -15.99 -9.18 -0.63
N TRP A 129 -14.95 -8.36 -0.72
CA TRP A 129 -13.83 -8.29 0.21
C TRP A 129 -13.87 -7.02 1.06
N SER A 130 -13.19 -7.03 2.21
CA SER A 130 -13.25 -5.95 3.18
C SER A 130 -12.16 -4.89 3.02
N ASP A 131 -11.04 -5.25 2.40
CA ASP A 131 -9.89 -4.35 2.27
C ASP A 131 -10.09 -3.33 1.15
N SER A 132 -10.06 -2.05 1.48
CA SER A 132 -10.15 -0.96 0.51
C SER A 132 -8.92 -0.85 -0.42
N ASN A 133 -7.80 -1.45 -0.04
CA ASN A 133 -6.55 -1.48 -0.80
C ASN A 133 -6.03 -2.91 -1.00
N PRO A 134 -6.79 -3.78 -1.70
CA PRO A 134 -6.51 -5.20 -1.73
C PRO A 134 -5.26 -5.59 -2.53
N ILE A 135 -4.79 -4.71 -3.43
CA ILE A 135 -3.55 -4.93 -4.20
C ILE A 135 -2.41 -4.26 -3.45
N ARG A 136 -1.59 -5.06 -2.77
CA ARG A 136 -0.52 -4.59 -1.89
C ARG A 136 0.75 -4.22 -2.65
N LYS A 137 1.11 -5.04 -3.64
CA LYS A 137 2.38 -4.90 -4.35
C LYS A 137 2.33 -5.51 -5.73
N VAL A 138 3.17 -4.99 -6.62
CA VAL A 138 3.50 -5.59 -7.92
C VAL A 138 4.96 -6.02 -7.87
N LEU A 139 5.24 -7.27 -8.18
CA LEU A 139 6.59 -7.82 -8.25
C LEU A 139 6.94 -8.07 -9.71
N PHE A 140 8.14 -7.64 -10.10
CA PHE A 140 8.77 -8.02 -11.36
C PHE A 140 9.79 -9.11 -11.05
N GLU A 141 9.53 -10.34 -11.49
CA GLU A 141 10.47 -11.46 -11.39
C GLU A 141 11.51 -11.38 -12.51
N GLU A 142 11.07 -10.98 -13.70
CA GLU A 142 11.90 -10.76 -14.87
C GLU A 142 11.57 -9.37 -15.45
N PHE A 143 12.57 -8.63 -15.87
CA PHE A 143 12.42 -7.32 -16.51
C PHE A 143 13.68 -7.02 -17.33
N GLN A 144 13.69 -7.39 -18.60
CA GLN A 144 14.85 -7.31 -19.47
C GLN A 144 14.48 -6.96 -20.91
N LEU A 145 15.44 -6.38 -21.61
CA LEU A 145 15.32 -6.11 -23.05
C LEU A 145 15.76 -7.34 -23.88
N GLU A 146 15.05 -7.58 -24.97
CA GLU A 146 15.36 -8.60 -25.97
C GLU A 146 15.45 -8.00 -27.38
#